data_a9df28241845f3aa38e8fa98c43bcddf
#
_entry.id   a9df28241845f3aa38e8fa98c43bcddf
#
_cell.length_a   1.000
_cell.length_b   1.000
_cell.length_c   1.000
_cell.angle_alpha   90.00
_cell.angle_beta   90.00
_cell.angle_gamma   90.00
#
_symmetry.space_group_name_H-M   'P 1'
#
loop_
_entity.id
_entity.type
_entity.pdbx_description
1 polymer ?
#
loop_
_entity_poly.entity_id
_entity_poly.type
_entity_poly.pdbx_seq_one_letter_code
_entity_poly.pdbx_strand_id
1 'polypeptide(L)'
;RELHADEVTEDASDRVYALYGQIVHKILEQAGEQSRNAINEERLFADVQGFSGEPAWTISGQTDTLTLTEDQKSWVITDYKFVTAWKFKRDKFDPDTPVMPEEYEQQLNMYAHLLRENGFKVDALKIVAMYRDWLIASAERDQSYPQNIAQTHDVRLWDEEEAKWFIEDRVRAHQEAIATSSYNVDDLVECTDDERWAKSPTHALKTNANSGRARKLFDSEEAAFEYAEDPANKMKTGWVVEYRPGENVRCQRYCN
;
A
#
# COMPACT_ATOMS: atom_id res chain seq x y z
N ARG A 1 -3.51 -10.52 -15.76
CA ARG A 1 -2.27 -9.95 -16.36
C ARG A 1 -1.74 -10.83 -17.49
N GLU A 2 -1.67 -12.14 -17.31
CA GLU A 2 -1.17 -13.08 -18.36
C GLU A 2 -2.05 -13.12 -19.61
N LEU A 3 -3.38 -12.96 -19.44
CA LEU A 3 -4.35 -13.01 -20.53
C LEU A 3 -4.31 -11.79 -21.46
N HIS A 4 -3.75 -10.66 -21.03
CA HIS A 4 -3.74 -9.38 -21.75
C HIS A 4 -2.33 -8.77 -21.84
N ALA A 5 -1.28 -9.57 -21.67
CA ALA A 5 0.11 -9.07 -21.64
C ALA A 5 0.50 -8.31 -22.92
N ASP A 6 -0.05 -8.73 -24.06
CA ASP A 6 0.26 -8.13 -25.38
C ASP A 6 -0.49 -6.82 -25.66
N GLU A 7 -1.48 -6.48 -24.82
CA GLU A 7 -2.31 -5.27 -24.98
C GLU A 7 -1.80 -4.09 -24.13
N VAL A 8 -0.80 -4.33 -23.28
CA VAL A 8 -0.31 -3.35 -22.31
C VAL A 8 0.79 -2.49 -22.93
N THR A 9 0.46 -1.23 -23.23
CA THR A 9 1.44 -0.18 -23.51
C THR A 9 1.73 0.61 -22.25
N GLU A 10 2.85 0.32 -21.58
CA GLU A 10 3.26 1.04 -20.38
C GLU A 10 4.24 2.16 -20.73
N ASP A 11 3.96 3.38 -20.28
CA ASP A 11 4.95 4.47 -20.31
C ASP A 11 5.91 4.32 -19.13
N ALA A 12 7.22 4.37 -19.38
CA ALA A 12 8.25 4.29 -18.37
C ALA A 12 8.09 5.39 -17.30
N SER A 13 7.50 6.54 -17.63
CA SER A 13 7.26 7.63 -16.68
C SER A 13 6.26 7.25 -15.58
N ASP A 14 5.33 6.35 -15.84
CA ASP A 14 4.36 5.88 -14.87
C ASP A 14 5.01 4.99 -13.78
N ARG A 15 6.18 4.43 -14.07
CA ARG A 15 6.93 3.54 -13.17
C ARG A 15 8.12 4.21 -12.47
N VAL A 16 8.35 5.49 -12.67
CA VAL A 16 9.51 6.19 -12.09
C VAL A 16 9.64 5.99 -10.58
N TYR A 17 8.54 6.06 -9.84
CA TYR A 17 8.59 5.85 -8.39
C TYR A 17 8.86 4.39 -7.98
N ALA A 18 8.39 3.43 -8.77
CA ALA A 18 8.73 2.02 -8.56
C ALA A 18 10.21 1.76 -8.82
N LEU A 19 10.77 2.38 -9.87
CA LEU A 19 12.22 2.31 -10.17
C LEU A 19 13.05 2.93 -9.04
N TYR A 20 12.65 4.08 -8.49
CA TYR A 20 13.33 4.67 -7.33
C TYR A 20 13.29 3.74 -6.12
N GLY A 21 12.15 3.12 -5.85
CA GLY A 21 12.05 2.10 -4.81
C GLY A 21 13.07 0.97 -5.00
N GLN A 22 13.13 0.39 -6.20
CA GLN A 22 14.07 -0.69 -6.53
C GLN A 22 15.54 -0.26 -6.38
N ILE A 23 15.89 0.97 -6.79
CA ILE A 23 17.26 1.50 -6.62
C ILE A 23 17.61 1.62 -5.13
N VAL A 24 16.68 2.15 -4.31
CA VAL A 24 16.89 2.29 -2.87
C VAL A 24 17.08 0.92 -2.23
N HIS A 25 16.22 -0.06 -2.55
CA HIS A 25 16.36 -1.45 -2.07
C HIS A 25 17.74 -2.01 -2.44
N LYS A 26 18.17 -1.86 -3.69
CA LYS A 26 19.49 -2.36 -4.14
C LYS A 26 20.68 -1.73 -3.41
N ILE A 27 20.59 -0.44 -3.11
CA ILE A 27 21.63 0.25 -2.33
C ILE A 27 21.67 -0.26 -0.89
N LEU A 28 20.49 -0.47 -0.27
CA LEU A 28 20.39 -0.95 1.11
C LEU A 28 20.84 -2.41 1.23
N GLU A 29 20.50 -3.26 0.27
CA GLU A 29 21.00 -4.63 0.14
C GLU A 29 22.53 -4.64 0.17
N GLN A 30 23.17 -3.88 -0.72
CA GLN A 30 24.63 -3.81 -0.79
C GLN A 30 25.29 -3.26 0.49
N ALA A 31 24.62 -2.31 1.16
CA ALA A 31 25.08 -1.80 2.45
C ALA A 31 24.96 -2.85 3.56
N GLY A 32 23.90 -3.68 3.53
CA GLY A 32 23.62 -4.75 4.50
C GLY A 32 24.52 -5.98 4.35
N GLU A 33 25.08 -6.26 3.15
CA GLU A 33 25.98 -7.40 2.89
C GLU A 33 27.23 -7.44 3.80
N GLN A 34 27.60 -6.30 4.39
CA GLN A 34 28.73 -6.20 5.32
C GLN A 34 28.41 -6.62 6.75
N SER A 35 27.14 -6.87 7.08
CA SER A 35 26.71 -7.27 8.43
C SER A 35 26.71 -8.79 8.56
N ARG A 36 27.46 -9.32 9.54
CA ARG A 36 27.49 -10.77 9.82
C ARG A 36 26.21 -11.32 10.42
N ASN A 37 25.32 -10.44 10.92
CA ASN A 37 24.09 -10.80 11.62
C ASN A 37 22.85 -10.44 10.79
N ALA A 38 23.00 -10.19 9.49
CA ALA A 38 21.90 -9.88 8.60
C ALA A 38 21.89 -10.82 7.39
N ILE A 39 20.69 -11.18 6.94
CA ILE A 39 20.43 -11.87 5.69
C ILE A 39 19.55 -10.94 4.86
N ASN A 40 19.93 -10.68 3.62
CA ASN A 40 19.21 -9.78 2.72
C ASN A 40 18.57 -10.57 1.58
N GLU A 41 17.39 -10.14 1.16
CA GLU A 41 16.65 -10.66 0.01
C GLU A 41 16.47 -12.21 0.02
N GLU A 42 16.28 -12.81 1.20
CA GLU A 42 15.99 -14.25 1.30
C GLU A 42 14.59 -14.55 0.81
N ARG A 43 14.49 -15.49 -0.14
CA ARG A 43 13.22 -16.00 -0.64
C ARG A 43 12.88 -17.30 0.06
N LEU A 44 11.74 -17.30 0.72
CA LEU A 44 11.21 -18.42 1.49
C LEU A 44 9.96 -18.99 0.82
N PHE A 45 9.72 -20.27 1.07
CA PHE A 45 8.58 -21.02 0.54
C PHE A 45 7.89 -21.77 1.66
N ALA A 46 6.57 -21.91 1.55
CA ALA A 46 5.77 -22.77 2.41
C ALA A 46 4.59 -23.36 1.64
N ASP A 47 4.20 -24.58 1.97
CA ASP A 47 3.02 -25.21 1.40
C ASP A 47 1.80 -24.93 2.26
N VAL A 48 0.74 -24.46 1.63
CA VAL A 48 -0.56 -24.19 2.25
C VAL A 48 -1.55 -25.23 1.74
N GLN A 49 -2.20 -25.93 2.67
CA GLN A 49 -3.17 -26.97 2.33
C GLN A 49 -4.32 -26.38 1.50
N GLY A 50 -4.64 -27.06 0.40
CA GLY A 50 -5.79 -26.70 -0.42
C GLY A 50 -7.12 -26.93 0.31
N PHE A 51 -8.11 -26.12 -0.05
CA PHE A 51 -9.46 -26.20 0.52
C PHE A 51 -10.26 -27.31 -0.17
N SER A 52 -11.03 -28.08 0.61
CA SER A 52 -12.04 -29.03 0.08
C SER A 52 -11.53 -30.03 -0.98
N GLY A 53 -10.31 -30.54 -0.80
CA GLY A 53 -9.72 -31.55 -1.71
C GLY A 53 -8.91 -30.95 -2.87
N GLU A 54 -8.82 -29.63 -2.97
CA GLU A 54 -7.87 -28.97 -3.87
C GLU A 54 -6.42 -29.27 -3.47
N PRO A 55 -5.49 -29.31 -4.42
CA PRO A 55 -4.09 -29.53 -4.12
C PRO A 55 -3.51 -28.41 -3.25
N ALA A 56 -2.49 -28.73 -2.48
CA ALA A 56 -1.73 -27.73 -1.75
C ALA A 56 -1.10 -26.71 -2.71
N TRP A 57 -1.06 -25.45 -2.27
CA TRP A 57 -0.38 -24.38 -2.96
C TRP A 57 0.92 -24.05 -2.27
N THR A 58 1.97 -23.84 -3.05
CA THR A 58 3.22 -23.31 -2.55
C THR A 58 3.17 -21.79 -2.63
N ILE A 59 3.20 -21.12 -1.47
CA ILE A 59 3.37 -19.67 -1.39
C ILE A 59 4.85 -19.32 -1.25
N SER A 60 5.25 -18.17 -1.74
CA SER A 60 6.61 -17.66 -1.55
C SER A 60 6.62 -16.16 -1.27
N GLY A 61 7.60 -15.73 -0.52
CA GLY A 61 7.87 -14.33 -0.24
C GLY A 61 9.36 -14.07 -0.13
N GLN A 62 9.78 -12.85 -0.45
CA GLN A 62 11.16 -12.41 -0.33
C GLN A 62 11.19 -11.26 0.66
N THR A 63 11.98 -11.43 1.73
CA THR A 63 12.19 -10.41 2.75
C THR A 63 13.31 -9.47 2.35
N ASP A 64 13.20 -8.18 2.66
CA ASP A 64 14.29 -7.24 2.38
C ASP A 64 15.49 -7.51 3.27
N THR A 65 15.30 -7.51 4.58
CA THR A 65 16.37 -7.76 5.55
C THR A 65 15.88 -8.52 6.76
N LEU A 66 16.62 -9.55 7.14
CA LEU A 66 16.48 -10.27 8.41
C LEU A 66 17.68 -9.95 9.28
N THR A 67 17.44 -9.47 10.49
CA THR A 67 18.50 -9.20 11.45
C THR A 67 18.35 -10.10 12.66
N LEU A 68 19.44 -10.77 13.05
CA LEU A 68 19.44 -11.61 14.24
C LEU A 68 19.38 -10.75 15.52
N THR A 69 18.56 -11.14 16.48
CA THR A 69 18.47 -10.45 17.78
C THR A 69 19.80 -10.52 18.54
N GLU A 70 19.99 -9.64 19.54
CA GLU A 70 21.23 -9.61 20.34
C GLU A 70 21.53 -10.94 21.04
N ASP A 71 20.51 -11.65 21.48
CA ASP A 71 20.65 -12.97 22.09
C ASP A 71 20.85 -14.11 21.08
N GLN A 72 20.86 -13.79 19.79
CA GLN A 72 21.04 -14.71 18.66
C GLN A 72 20.03 -15.87 18.58
N LYS A 73 18.81 -15.66 19.09
CA LYS A 73 17.79 -16.73 19.16
C LYS A 73 16.62 -16.53 18.20
N SER A 74 16.41 -15.32 17.75
CA SER A 74 15.28 -14.97 16.90
C SER A 74 15.64 -13.89 15.89
N TRP A 75 14.75 -13.64 14.96
CA TRP A 75 14.96 -12.73 13.85
C TRP A 75 13.99 -11.55 13.91
N VAL A 76 14.48 -10.40 13.52
CA VAL A 76 13.70 -9.19 13.25
C VAL A 76 13.58 -9.04 11.73
N ILE A 77 12.36 -8.97 11.22
CA ILE A 77 12.10 -8.67 9.81
C ILE A 77 12.06 -7.16 9.66
N THR A 78 12.86 -6.63 8.75
CA THR A 78 12.84 -5.20 8.38
C THR A 78 12.54 -5.08 6.91
N ASP A 79 11.52 -4.28 6.58
CA ASP A 79 11.09 -3.99 5.21
C ASP A 79 11.23 -2.49 4.95
N TYR A 80 11.79 -2.14 3.80
CA TYR A 80 12.06 -0.75 3.42
C TYR A 80 10.96 -0.22 2.52
N LYS A 81 10.37 0.93 2.87
CA LYS A 81 9.31 1.56 2.09
C LYS A 81 9.70 2.97 1.65
N PHE A 82 9.71 3.20 0.34
CA PHE A 82 9.92 4.52 -0.24
C PHE A 82 8.58 5.17 -0.59
N VAL A 83 8.04 5.97 0.34
CA VAL A 83 6.64 6.44 0.36
C VAL A 83 6.53 7.94 0.56
N THR A 84 5.31 8.48 0.46
CA THR A 84 5.04 9.86 0.84
C THR A 84 5.00 10.02 2.35
N ALA A 85 5.31 11.20 2.86
CA ALA A 85 5.28 11.52 4.28
C ALA A 85 3.92 11.30 4.96
N TRP A 86 2.84 11.34 4.16
CA TRP A 86 1.48 11.14 4.64
C TRP A 86 0.99 9.68 4.60
N LYS A 87 1.83 8.74 4.18
CA LYS A 87 1.45 7.32 4.12
C LYS A 87 1.18 6.75 5.52
N PHE A 88 1.97 7.13 6.50
CA PHE A 88 1.75 6.80 7.91
C PHE A 88 0.99 7.95 8.57
N LYS A 89 -0.33 7.97 8.36
CA LYS A 89 -1.19 8.95 9.03
C LYS A 89 -1.15 8.73 10.53
N ARG A 90 -1.27 9.84 11.27
CA ARG A 90 -1.48 9.75 12.72
C ARG A 90 -2.96 9.61 13.01
N ASP A 91 -3.28 8.84 14.03
CA ASP A 91 -4.65 8.77 14.53
C ASP A 91 -5.07 10.17 15.01
N LYS A 92 -6.32 10.55 14.70
CA LYS A 92 -6.87 11.85 15.14
C LYS A 92 -7.05 11.91 16.66
N PHE A 93 -7.22 10.76 17.30
CA PHE A 93 -7.45 10.64 18.74
C PHE A 93 -6.18 10.30 19.52
N ASP A 94 -5.17 9.73 18.85
CA ASP A 94 -3.84 9.45 19.40
C ASP A 94 -2.76 9.88 18.39
N PRO A 95 -2.39 11.18 18.38
CA PRO A 95 -1.42 11.71 17.44
C PRO A 95 -0.01 11.14 17.58
N ASP A 96 0.29 10.47 18.68
CA ASP A 96 1.61 9.88 18.93
C ASP A 96 1.75 8.50 18.32
N THR A 97 0.64 7.85 17.98
CA THR A 97 0.62 6.52 17.36
C THR A 97 0.38 6.63 15.85
N PRO A 98 1.35 6.26 15.00
CA PRO A 98 1.13 6.18 13.56
C PRO A 98 0.19 5.01 13.23
N VAL A 99 -0.78 5.27 12.36
CA VAL A 99 -1.65 4.22 11.83
C VAL A 99 -0.86 3.41 10.80
N MET A 100 -0.59 2.15 11.13
CA MET A 100 0.07 1.22 10.22
C MET A 100 -0.87 0.90 9.05
N PRO A 101 -0.45 1.07 7.79
CA PRO A 101 -1.22 0.59 6.64
C PRO A 101 -1.41 -0.93 6.72
N GLU A 102 -2.64 -1.37 6.57
CA GLU A 102 -3.03 -2.78 6.73
C GLU A 102 -2.24 -3.69 5.78
N GLU A 103 -2.02 -3.26 4.54
CA GLU A 103 -1.25 -4.01 3.55
C GLU A 103 0.21 -4.26 3.97
N TYR A 104 0.79 -3.39 4.80
CA TYR A 104 2.16 -3.58 5.31
C TYR A 104 2.18 -4.54 6.49
N GLU A 105 1.19 -4.45 7.37
CA GLU A 105 1.03 -5.41 8.46
C GLU A 105 0.81 -6.83 7.91
N GLN A 106 -0.08 -6.98 6.93
CA GLN A 106 -0.34 -8.25 6.25
C GLN A 106 0.92 -8.79 5.58
N GLN A 107 1.65 -7.97 4.82
CA GLN A 107 2.87 -8.38 4.12
C GLN A 107 3.92 -8.93 5.08
N LEU A 108 4.23 -8.19 6.15
CA LEU A 108 5.26 -8.60 7.09
C LEU A 108 4.86 -9.85 7.88
N ASN A 109 3.59 -10.00 8.21
CA ASN A 109 3.09 -11.19 8.90
C ASN A 109 3.08 -12.43 8.00
N MET A 110 2.85 -12.28 6.69
CA MET A 110 3.08 -13.37 5.74
C MET A 110 4.56 -13.78 5.70
N TYR A 111 5.48 -12.84 5.73
CA TYR A 111 6.92 -13.16 5.83
C TYR A 111 7.27 -13.84 7.15
N ALA A 112 6.68 -13.39 8.26
CA ALA A 112 6.86 -14.03 9.56
C ALA A 112 6.37 -15.49 9.55
N HIS A 113 5.23 -15.75 8.92
CA HIS A 113 4.72 -17.10 8.73
C HIS A 113 5.69 -17.96 7.90
N LEU A 114 6.16 -17.46 6.75
CA LEU A 114 7.12 -18.16 5.92
C LEU A 114 8.41 -18.50 6.68
N LEU A 115 8.92 -17.57 7.49
CA LEU A 115 10.08 -17.83 8.34
C LEU A 115 9.82 -18.94 9.37
N ARG A 116 8.68 -18.89 10.05
CA ARG A 116 8.30 -19.90 11.05
C ARG A 116 8.18 -21.30 10.43
N GLU A 117 7.57 -21.44 9.24
CA GLU A 117 7.47 -22.68 8.48
C GLU A 117 8.86 -23.22 8.06
N ASN A 118 9.85 -22.35 7.91
CA ASN A 118 11.24 -22.71 7.64
C ASN A 118 12.10 -22.88 8.90
N GLY A 119 11.47 -22.92 10.10
CA GLY A 119 12.14 -23.20 11.37
C GLY A 119 12.82 -21.99 12.04
N PHE A 120 12.57 -20.79 11.53
CA PHE A 120 13.09 -19.56 12.12
C PHE A 120 12.10 -18.97 13.16
N LYS A 121 12.63 -18.52 14.27
CA LYS A 121 11.84 -17.80 15.28
C LYS A 121 11.84 -16.30 14.96
N VAL A 122 10.66 -15.70 14.87
CA VAL A 122 10.50 -14.25 14.63
C VAL A 122 10.14 -13.54 15.94
N ASP A 123 10.84 -12.45 16.23
CA ASP A 123 10.69 -11.66 17.45
C ASP A 123 9.94 -10.34 17.19
N ALA A 124 10.26 -9.66 16.08
CA ALA A 124 9.67 -8.37 15.78
C ALA A 124 9.60 -8.12 14.25
N LEU A 125 8.69 -7.24 13.89
CA LEU A 125 8.49 -6.74 12.53
C LEU A 125 8.70 -5.23 12.51
N LYS A 126 9.44 -4.73 11.53
CA LYS A 126 9.75 -3.31 11.39
C LYS A 126 9.61 -2.85 9.95
N ILE A 127 9.11 -1.63 9.79
CA ILE A 127 9.17 -0.89 8.52
C ILE A 127 10.08 0.31 8.70
N VAL A 128 11.04 0.45 7.79
CA VAL A 128 11.82 1.68 7.65
C VAL A 128 11.23 2.48 6.50
N ALA A 129 10.44 3.50 6.85
CA ALA A 129 9.83 4.40 5.89
C ALA A 129 10.82 5.52 5.51
N MET A 130 11.10 5.66 4.22
CA MET A 130 11.85 6.77 3.65
C MET A 130 10.90 7.65 2.87
N TYR A 131 10.80 8.93 3.29
CA TYR A 131 9.80 9.84 2.77
C TYR A 131 10.32 10.65 1.58
N ARG A 132 9.86 10.29 0.37
CA ARG A 132 10.30 10.89 -0.90
C ARG A 132 9.94 12.36 -1.10
N ASP A 133 8.94 12.85 -0.37
CA ASP A 133 8.41 14.22 -0.42
C ASP A 133 8.61 14.98 0.90
N TRP A 134 9.52 14.50 1.76
CA TRP A 134 9.80 15.13 3.04
C TRP A 134 10.38 16.55 2.89
N LEU A 135 9.87 17.47 3.69
CA LEU A 135 10.30 18.86 3.70
C LEU A 135 10.60 19.32 5.11
N ILE A 136 11.80 19.82 5.34
CA ILE A 136 12.25 20.34 6.63
C ILE A 136 11.32 21.47 7.14
N ALA A 137 10.89 22.36 6.26
CA ALA A 137 9.98 23.45 6.60
C ALA A 137 8.58 22.98 7.03
N SER A 138 8.17 21.77 6.66
CA SER A 138 6.92 21.15 7.12
C SER A 138 7.12 20.52 8.50
N ALA A 139 8.24 19.85 8.73
CA ALA A 139 8.59 19.29 10.03
C ALA A 139 8.71 20.38 11.12
N GLU A 140 9.31 21.53 10.79
CA GLU A 140 9.43 22.67 11.72
C GLU A 140 8.08 23.32 12.07
N ARG A 141 7.10 23.29 11.17
CA ARG A 141 5.77 23.92 11.37
C ARG A 141 4.73 23.01 11.98
N ASP A 142 4.85 21.72 11.77
CA ASP A 142 3.82 20.73 12.12
C ASP A 142 4.45 19.52 12.76
N GLN A 143 4.27 19.38 14.06
CA GLN A 143 4.79 18.24 14.83
C GLN A 143 4.11 16.90 14.47
N SER A 144 2.94 16.94 13.84
CA SER A 144 2.28 15.75 13.32
C SER A 144 2.90 15.25 12.01
N TYR A 145 3.68 16.09 11.32
CA TYR A 145 4.45 15.71 10.15
C TYR A 145 5.70 14.90 10.58
N PRO A 146 6.18 13.93 9.78
CA PRO A 146 7.41 13.21 10.08
C PRO A 146 8.59 14.14 10.37
N GLN A 147 9.22 13.99 11.54
CA GLN A 147 10.30 14.88 11.96
C GLN A 147 11.64 14.54 11.30
N ASN A 148 11.78 13.37 10.71
CA ASN A 148 12.96 12.91 10.01
C ASN A 148 12.59 12.40 8.62
N ILE A 149 13.53 12.48 7.68
CA ILE A 149 13.38 11.96 6.31
C ILE A 149 13.16 10.44 6.26
N ALA A 150 13.61 9.73 7.29
CA ALA A 150 13.36 8.30 7.47
C ALA A 150 12.97 8.02 8.91
N GLN A 151 12.02 7.10 9.10
CA GLN A 151 11.54 6.67 10.41
C GLN A 151 11.33 5.16 10.42
N THR A 152 11.62 4.55 11.57
CA THR A 152 11.31 3.14 11.81
C THR A 152 9.97 3.05 12.55
N HIS A 153 9.11 2.16 12.06
CA HIS A 153 7.80 1.85 12.63
C HIS A 153 7.76 0.38 13.03
N ASP A 154 7.38 0.11 14.27
CA ASP A 154 7.10 -1.25 14.71
C ASP A 154 5.76 -1.70 14.13
N VAL A 155 5.69 -2.96 13.71
CA VAL A 155 4.50 -3.60 13.14
C VAL A 155 4.02 -4.69 14.09
N ARG A 156 2.71 -4.79 14.29
CA ARG A 156 2.13 -5.85 15.12
C ARG A 156 2.49 -7.22 14.55
N LEU A 157 3.11 -8.04 15.36
CA LEU A 157 3.38 -9.43 15.04
C LEU A 157 2.15 -10.27 15.41
N TRP A 158 1.56 -10.95 14.43
CA TRP A 158 0.45 -11.87 14.64
C TRP A 158 0.92 -13.15 15.30
N ASP A 159 0.03 -13.79 16.04
CA ASP A 159 0.29 -15.15 16.46
C ASP A 159 0.25 -16.13 15.27
N GLU A 160 0.64 -17.38 15.53
CA GLU A 160 0.74 -18.37 14.44
C GLU A 160 -0.62 -18.75 13.87
N GLU A 161 -1.67 -18.78 14.70
CA GLU A 161 -3.02 -19.14 14.29
C GLU A 161 -3.65 -18.03 13.45
N GLU A 162 -3.48 -16.76 13.84
CA GLU A 162 -3.95 -15.60 13.09
C GLU A 162 -3.29 -15.54 11.71
N ALA A 163 -1.96 -15.67 11.64
CA ALA A 163 -1.20 -15.66 10.40
C ALA A 163 -1.62 -16.82 9.47
N LYS A 164 -1.74 -18.02 10.01
CA LYS A 164 -2.15 -19.21 9.27
C LYS A 164 -3.57 -19.03 8.71
N TRP A 165 -4.52 -18.61 9.54
CA TRP A 165 -5.90 -18.38 9.10
C TRP A 165 -5.96 -17.37 7.96
N PHE A 166 -5.26 -16.26 8.07
CA PHE A 166 -5.22 -15.24 7.03
C PHE A 166 -4.70 -15.79 5.70
N ILE A 167 -3.61 -16.56 5.73
CA ILE A 167 -3.00 -17.12 4.53
C ILE A 167 -3.90 -18.19 3.90
N GLU A 168 -4.48 -19.08 4.70
CA GLU A 168 -5.42 -20.10 4.22
C GLU A 168 -6.65 -19.45 3.59
N ASP A 169 -7.18 -18.37 4.18
CA ASP A 169 -8.30 -17.62 3.62
C ASP A 169 -7.94 -17.01 2.25
N ARG A 170 -6.76 -16.42 2.12
CA ARG A 170 -6.30 -15.86 0.84
C ARG A 170 -6.10 -16.93 -0.22
N VAL A 171 -5.48 -18.05 0.12
CA VAL A 171 -5.30 -19.18 -0.79
C VAL A 171 -6.66 -19.73 -1.25
N ARG A 172 -7.60 -19.91 -0.32
CA ARG A 172 -8.97 -20.34 -0.63
C ARG A 172 -9.65 -19.39 -1.62
N ALA A 173 -9.62 -18.07 -1.33
CA ALA A 173 -10.21 -17.07 -2.21
C ALA A 173 -9.62 -17.11 -3.64
N HIS A 174 -8.32 -17.32 -3.76
CA HIS A 174 -7.67 -17.49 -5.06
C HIS A 174 -8.09 -18.80 -5.77
N GLN A 175 -8.20 -19.91 -5.06
CA GLN A 175 -8.66 -21.18 -5.64
C GLN A 175 -10.09 -21.08 -6.15
N GLU A 176 -10.98 -20.47 -5.35
CA GLU A 176 -12.37 -20.23 -5.74
C GLU A 176 -12.47 -19.31 -6.97
N ALA A 177 -11.66 -18.23 -7.01
CA ALA A 177 -11.63 -17.34 -8.16
C ALA A 177 -11.16 -18.06 -9.44
N ILE A 178 -10.11 -18.90 -9.37
CA ILE A 178 -9.64 -19.69 -10.50
C ILE A 178 -10.70 -20.69 -10.95
N ALA A 179 -11.34 -21.39 -10.01
CA ALA A 179 -12.41 -22.33 -10.35
C ALA A 179 -13.58 -21.60 -11.06
N THR A 180 -14.00 -20.46 -10.55
CA THR A 180 -15.06 -19.63 -11.14
C THR A 180 -14.67 -19.12 -12.54
N SER A 181 -13.45 -18.59 -12.70
CA SER A 181 -12.97 -18.07 -13.99
C SER A 181 -12.87 -19.14 -15.09
N SER A 182 -12.72 -20.41 -14.69
CA SER A 182 -12.70 -21.53 -15.64
C SER A 182 -14.05 -21.80 -16.30
N TYR A 183 -15.14 -21.29 -15.70
CA TYR A 183 -16.50 -21.42 -16.25
C TYR A 183 -16.95 -20.13 -16.94
N ASN A 184 -16.77 -18.98 -16.29
CA ASN A 184 -17.13 -17.68 -16.85
C ASN A 184 -16.35 -16.56 -16.15
N VAL A 185 -15.60 -15.78 -16.90
CA VAL A 185 -14.81 -14.65 -16.37
C VAL A 185 -15.71 -13.55 -15.77
N ASP A 186 -16.94 -13.39 -16.29
CA ASP A 186 -17.89 -12.38 -15.80
C ASP A 186 -18.44 -12.71 -14.39
N ASP A 187 -18.27 -13.93 -13.92
CA ASP A 187 -18.69 -14.37 -12.58
C ASP A 187 -17.60 -14.13 -11.50
N LEU A 188 -16.44 -13.60 -11.88
CA LEU A 188 -15.40 -13.24 -10.93
C LEU A 188 -15.88 -12.12 -10.00
N VAL A 189 -15.57 -12.26 -8.71
CA VAL A 189 -15.81 -11.22 -7.72
C VAL A 189 -14.95 -9.99 -8.07
N GLU A 190 -15.61 -8.85 -8.22
CA GLU A 190 -14.89 -7.58 -8.44
C GLU A 190 -14.06 -7.21 -7.22
N CYS A 191 -12.91 -6.57 -7.48
CA CYS A 191 -12.11 -5.95 -6.42
C CYS A 191 -12.94 -4.91 -5.66
N THR A 192 -12.70 -4.78 -4.37
CA THR A 192 -13.31 -3.74 -3.53
C THR A 192 -12.89 -2.33 -3.97
N ASP A 193 -13.60 -1.32 -3.51
CA ASP A 193 -13.25 0.08 -3.81
C ASP A 193 -11.84 0.44 -3.32
N ASP A 194 -11.45 -0.07 -2.15
CA ASP A 194 -10.10 0.12 -1.61
C ASP A 194 -9.03 -0.56 -2.48
N GLU A 195 -9.28 -1.79 -2.92
CA GLU A 195 -8.37 -2.50 -3.82
C GLU A 195 -8.25 -1.85 -5.20
N ARG A 196 -9.31 -1.24 -5.70
CA ARG A 196 -9.32 -0.49 -6.96
C ARG A 196 -8.74 0.92 -6.83
N TRP A 197 -8.48 1.39 -5.60
CA TRP A 197 -8.20 2.79 -5.29
C TRP A 197 -9.26 3.70 -5.90
N ALA A 198 -10.51 3.34 -5.69
CA ALA A 198 -11.64 4.03 -6.27
C ALA A 198 -11.75 5.46 -5.72
N LYS A 199 -11.84 6.40 -6.62
CA LYS A 199 -12.17 7.78 -6.30
C LYS A 199 -13.62 8.04 -6.70
N SER A 200 -14.41 8.50 -5.76
CA SER A 200 -15.78 8.93 -6.05
C SER A 200 -15.82 10.08 -7.05
N PRO A 201 -16.86 10.18 -7.86
CA PRO A 201 -17.06 11.35 -8.70
C PRO A 201 -17.18 12.62 -7.85
N THR A 202 -16.73 13.75 -8.37
CA THR A 202 -16.77 15.02 -7.67
C THR A 202 -17.22 16.14 -8.59
N HIS A 203 -17.79 17.19 -7.98
CA HIS A 203 -18.16 18.43 -8.62
C HIS A 203 -17.17 19.53 -8.23
N ALA A 204 -16.35 19.94 -9.17
CA ALA A 204 -15.26 20.89 -8.95
C ALA A 204 -15.74 22.32 -9.19
N LEU A 205 -15.92 23.11 -8.12
CA LEU A 205 -16.22 24.52 -8.22
C LEU A 205 -14.96 25.30 -8.61
N LYS A 206 -15.00 25.94 -9.76
CA LYS A 206 -13.89 26.75 -10.33
C LYS A 206 -14.27 28.22 -10.33
N THR A 207 -13.29 29.10 -10.16
CA THR A 207 -13.53 30.56 -10.18
C THR A 207 -13.93 31.09 -11.55
N ASN A 208 -13.59 30.38 -12.61
CA ASN A 208 -14.01 30.60 -14.00
C ASN A 208 -13.72 29.34 -14.82
N ALA A 209 -14.27 29.29 -16.03
CA ALA A 209 -14.14 28.11 -16.92
C ALA A 209 -12.67 27.77 -17.30
N ASN A 210 -11.79 28.77 -17.34
CA ASN A 210 -10.39 28.60 -17.73
C ASN A 210 -9.47 28.28 -16.53
N SER A 211 -10.00 28.23 -15.30
CA SER A 211 -9.21 27.91 -14.12
C SER A 211 -8.79 26.44 -14.15
N GLY A 212 -7.49 26.16 -14.13
CA GLY A 212 -6.95 24.80 -14.06
C GLY A 212 -7.17 24.15 -12.68
N ARG A 213 -7.36 24.95 -11.62
CA ARG A 213 -7.51 24.46 -10.25
C ARG A 213 -8.92 24.74 -9.73
N ALA A 214 -9.54 23.74 -9.10
CA ALA A 214 -10.77 23.90 -8.36
C ALA A 214 -10.52 24.73 -7.08
N ARG A 215 -11.46 25.62 -6.76
CA ARG A 215 -11.49 26.30 -5.46
C ARG A 215 -11.88 25.33 -4.34
N LYS A 216 -12.88 24.47 -4.62
CA LYS A 216 -13.38 23.44 -3.70
C LYS A 216 -14.01 22.28 -4.50
N LEU A 217 -13.96 21.10 -3.93
CA LEU A 217 -14.63 19.89 -4.46
C LEU A 217 -15.86 19.58 -3.59
N PHE A 218 -16.90 19.06 -4.25
CA PHE A 218 -18.17 18.69 -3.62
C PHE A 218 -18.61 17.32 -4.13
N ASP A 219 -19.39 16.62 -3.33
CA ASP A 219 -19.92 15.31 -3.66
C ASP A 219 -21.18 15.39 -4.57
N SER A 220 -21.84 16.57 -4.64
CA SER A 220 -22.95 16.81 -5.53
C SER A 220 -22.86 18.20 -6.19
N GLU A 221 -23.56 18.34 -7.32
CA GLU A 221 -23.64 19.60 -8.05
C GLU A 221 -24.43 20.64 -7.25
N GLU A 222 -25.50 20.23 -6.60
CA GLU A 222 -26.35 21.09 -5.76
C GLU A 222 -25.54 21.72 -4.62
N ALA A 223 -24.73 20.92 -3.93
CA ALA A 223 -23.87 21.44 -2.86
C ALA A 223 -22.83 22.44 -3.36
N ALA A 224 -22.34 22.26 -4.60
CA ALA A 224 -21.43 23.19 -5.22
C ALA A 224 -22.12 24.52 -5.57
N PHE A 225 -23.36 24.46 -6.08
CA PHE A 225 -24.17 25.66 -6.36
C PHE A 225 -24.56 26.42 -5.09
N GLU A 226 -25.07 25.71 -4.07
CA GLU A 226 -25.41 26.32 -2.78
C GLU A 226 -24.21 27.06 -2.17
N TYR A 227 -23.03 26.43 -2.21
CA TYR A 227 -21.80 27.06 -1.75
C TYR A 227 -21.43 28.30 -2.57
N ALA A 228 -21.59 28.25 -3.90
CA ALA A 228 -21.21 29.35 -4.77
C ALA A 228 -22.15 30.56 -4.66
N GLU A 229 -23.43 30.30 -4.40
CA GLU A 229 -24.47 31.35 -4.26
C GLU A 229 -24.50 31.98 -2.86
N ASP A 230 -23.92 31.31 -1.85
CA ASP A 230 -23.84 31.87 -0.49
C ASP A 230 -22.91 33.10 -0.47
N PRO A 231 -23.45 34.29 -0.14
CA PRO A 231 -22.66 35.54 -0.08
C PRO A 231 -21.45 35.49 0.88
N ALA A 232 -21.52 34.63 1.91
CA ALA A 232 -20.44 34.41 2.88
C ALA A 232 -19.18 33.86 2.22
N ASN A 233 -19.32 33.11 1.14
CA ASN A 233 -18.21 32.46 0.41
C ASN A 233 -17.51 33.37 -0.59
N LYS A 234 -18.04 34.61 -0.78
CA LYS A 234 -17.46 35.66 -1.63
C LYS A 234 -17.04 35.19 -3.02
N MET A 235 -17.86 34.38 -3.65
CA MET A 235 -17.63 33.96 -5.02
C MET A 235 -17.87 35.12 -5.96
N LYS A 236 -16.95 35.33 -6.92
CA LYS A 236 -17.13 36.33 -7.99
C LYS A 236 -18.02 35.74 -9.07
N THR A 237 -18.73 36.57 -9.82
CA THR A 237 -19.50 36.12 -11.01
C THR A 237 -18.59 35.43 -12.03
N GLY A 238 -19.14 34.44 -12.74
CA GLY A 238 -18.41 33.67 -13.76
C GLY A 238 -17.80 32.36 -13.26
N TRP A 239 -18.11 31.94 -12.02
CA TRP A 239 -17.77 30.61 -11.54
C TRP A 239 -18.52 29.54 -12.35
N VAL A 240 -17.93 28.34 -12.37
CA VAL A 240 -18.50 27.15 -13.04
C VAL A 240 -18.30 25.94 -12.15
N VAL A 241 -19.23 24.99 -12.29
CA VAL A 241 -19.10 23.64 -11.69
C VAL A 241 -18.72 22.69 -12.82
N GLU A 242 -17.64 21.95 -12.63
CA GLU A 242 -17.11 20.95 -13.54
C GLU A 242 -17.32 19.56 -12.93
N TYR A 243 -18.08 18.69 -13.59
CA TYR A 243 -18.18 17.30 -13.18
C TYR A 243 -16.88 16.57 -13.47
N ARG A 244 -16.37 15.85 -12.48
CA ARG A 244 -15.21 14.97 -12.59
C ARG A 244 -15.67 13.55 -12.29
N PRO A 245 -15.61 12.65 -13.28
CA PRO A 245 -16.02 11.27 -13.10
C PRO A 245 -15.12 10.58 -12.05
N GLY A 246 -15.68 9.58 -11.40
CA GLY A 246 -14.91 8.69 -10.54
C GLY A 246 -13.85 7.91 -11.34
N GLU A 247 -12.82 7.47 -10.68
CA GLU A 247 -11.72 6.73 -11.28
C GLU A 247 -11.37 5.49 -10.44
N ASN A 248 -11.16 4.37 -11.09
CA ASN A 248 -10.53 3.19 -10.49
C ASN A 248 -9.03 3.24 -10.81
N VAL A 249 -8.29 4.03 -10.04
CA VAL A 249 -6.90 4.41 -10.34
C VAL A 249 -5.99 3.20 -10.51
N ARG A 250 -6.11 2.19 -9.62
CA ARG A 250 -5.29 0.99 -9.69
C ARG A 250 -5.58 0.18 -10.95
N CYS A 251 -6.85 -0.01 -11.29
CA CYS A 251 -7.24 -0.76 -12.50
C CYS A 251 -6.76 -0.07 -13.78
N GLN A 252 -6.82 1.26 -13.81
CA GLN A 252 -6.43 2.03 -15.00
C GLN A 252 -4.92 2.12 -15.21
N ARG A 253 -4.12 2.03 -14.15
CA ARG A 253 -2.68 2.33 -14.21
C ARG A 253 -1.75 1.19 -13.79
N TYR A 254 -2.21 0.25 -12.97
CA TYR A 254 -1.36 -0.73 -12.31
C TYR A 254 -1.81 -2.19 -12.43
N CYS A 255 -3.05 -2.44 -12.84
CA CYS A 255 -3.63 -3.78 -13.00
C CYS A 255 -3.65 -4.32 -14.43
N ASN A 256 -2.95 -3.68 -15.34
CA ASN A 256 -2.87 -4.10 -16.74
C ASN A 256 -2.04 -5.38 -16.91
#